data_dbcf7f0a2e1f940bf391a78079e8f8bb
#
_entry.id   dbcf7f0a2e1f940bf391a78079e8f8bb
#
_cell.length_a   1.000
_cell.length_b   1.000
_cell.length_c   1.000
_cell.angle_alpha   90.00
_cell.angle_beta   90.00
_cell.angle_gamma   90.00
#
_symmetry.space_group_name_H-M   'P 1'
#
loop_
_entity.id
_entity.type
_entity.pdbx_description
1 polymer ?
#
loop_
_entity_poly.entity_id
_entity_poly.type
_entity_poly.pdbx_seq_one_letter_code
_entity_poly.pdbx_strand_id
1 'polypeptide(L)'
;MPLLRPIRCLIAILTSVVVANAYAEDPFPRELTKFEPLPGNPVFTAGGESHWDVKIRERGWILRDGDQWRMWYTGYDGTRPGQKMLGYATSADGLVWKADPRNPIIREHWVEDVCIIPHDGTLYMFAEGEHDRAQLLTSQDGIAWKRIGRLDVRLKNGDPIEDGPFGTPTAWFEGGIWNLFYERGDKGIWLARSKDLQTFINVQDEPVIVPGPDEFDHDLIAMNQVIKYNDRYYAVIHGSQKPADPAQSSLWATGLATSTDLIHWVKYPGNPLRPITENKSSGLLIPVGDRFRLYTMHGKVDVHLGAQRAD
;
A
#
# COMPACT_ATOMS: atom_id res chain seq x y z
N MET A 1 -89.14 1.19 -28.52
CA MET A 1 -87.76 0.84 -28.91
C MET A 1 -86.83 1.50 -27.92
N PRO A 2 -86.22 0.77 -27.01
CA PRO A 2 -85.19 1.36 -26.09
C PRO A 2 -83.81 1.18 -26.68
N LEU A 3 -83.05 2.29 -26.61
CA LEU A 3 -81.69 2.39 -27.05
C LEU A 3 -80.71 1.71 -26.05
N LEU A 4 -79.98 0.72 -26.54
CA LEU A 4 -78.87 0.08 -25.81
C LEU A 4 -77.67 1.04 -25.73
N ARG A 5 -77.21 1.32 -24.51
CA ARG A 5 -75.93 2.03 -24.27
C ARG A 5 -74.81 0.99 -24.21
N PRO A 6 -73.62 1.25 -24.84
CA PRO A 6 -72.48 0.35 -24.72
C PRO A 6 -71.73 0.53 -23.36
N ILE A 7 -71.50 -0.63 -22.70
CA ILE A 7 -70.65 -0.72 -21.52
C ILE A 7 -69.23 -0.62 -21.96
N ARG A 8 -68.53 0.42 -21.50
CA ARG A 8 -67.05 0.56 -21.64
C ARG A 8 -66.38 -0.20 -20.50
N CYS A 9 -65.73 -1.35 -20.83
CA CYS A 9 -64.82 -2.02 -19.92
C CYS A 9 -63.51 -1.20 -19.83
N LEU A 10 -63.24 -0.65 -18.65
CA LEU A 10 -61.91 -0.12 -18.32
C LEU A 10 -61.01 -1.29 -17.90
N ILE A 11 -60.03 -1.61 -18.73
CA ILE A 11 -58.95 -2.54 -18.35
C ILE A 11 -57.90 -1.70 -17.63
N ALA A 12 -57.78 -1.86 -16.30
CA ALA A 12 -56.70 -1.31 -15.50
C ALA A 12 -55.46 -2.20 -15.70
N ILE A 13 -54.45 -1.68 -16.39
CA ILE A 13 -53.16 -2.31 -16.49
C ILE A 13 -52.40 -1.95 -15.21
N LEU A 14 -52.27 -2.92 -14.28
CA LEU A 14 -51.33 -2.79 -13.15
C LEU A 14 -49.92 -3.03 -13.67
N THR A 15 -49.17 -1.97 -13.87
CA THR A 15 -47.71 -2.03 -14.04
C THR A 15 -47.06 -2.22 -12.66
N SER A 16 -46.66 -3.45 -12.34
CA SER A 16 -45.79 -3.71 -11.20
C SER A 16 -44.39 -3.16 -11.47
N VAL A 17 -44.08 -2.07 -10.81
CA VAL A 17 -42.70 -1.57 -10.77
C VAL A 17 -41.90 -2.49 -9.83
N VAL A 18 -41.12 -3.39 -10.42
CA VAL A 18 -40.11 -4.15 -9.68
C VAL A 18 -38.99 -3.16 -9.35
N VAL A 19 -39.02 -2.63 -8.14
CA VAL A 19 -37.84 -1.91 -7.59
C VAL A 19 -36.79 -2.97 -7.28
N ALA A 20 -35.84 -3.17 -8.20
CA ALA A 20 -34.65 -3.92 -7.91
C ALA A 20 -33.87 -3.11 -6.85
N ASN A 21 -33.93 -3.51 -5.59
CA ASN A 21 -32.98 -3.10 -4.57
C ASN A 21 -31.64 -3.67 -4.99
N ALA A 22 -30.85 -2.92 -5.76
CA ALA A 22 -29.44 -3.15 -5.86
C ALA A 22 -28.88 -2.86 -4.46
N TYR A 23 -28.68 -3.91 -3.67
CA TYR A 23 -27.80 -3.81 -2.50
C TYR A 23 -26.46 -3.34 -3.04
N ALA A 24 -26.05 -2.14 -2.68
CA ALA A 24 -24.69 -1.68 -2.97
C ALA A 24 -23.76 -2.73 -2.35
N GLU A 25 -22.95 -3.40 -3.18
CA GLU A 25 -21.94 -4.34 -2.70
C GLU A 25 -21.12 -3.63 -1.61
N ASP A 26 -20.85 -4.35 -0.52
CA ASP A 26 -19.96 -3.85 0.53
C ASP A 26 -18.63 -3.47 -0.14
N PRO A 27 -18.22 -2.20 -0.10
CA PRO A 27 -16.99 -1.77 -0.73
C PRO A 27 -15.73 -2.40 -0.10
N PHE A 28 -15.89 -3.18 0.97
CA PHE A 28 -14.81 -3.83 1.71
C PHE A 28 -15.01 -5.34 1.79
N PRO A 29 -14.63 -6.10 0.75
CA PRO A 29 -14.81 -7.55 0.72
C PRO A 29 -14.00 -8.24 1.81
N ARG A 30 -14.53 -9.35 2.32
CA ARG A 30 -13.98 -10.09 3.46
C ARG A 30 -12.55 -10.58 3.22
N GLU A 31 -12.22 -10.94 1.99
CA GLU A 31 -10.89 -11.39 1.58
C GLU A 31 -9.81 -10.31 1.68
N LEU A 32 -10.20 -9.03 1.74
CA LEU A 32 -9.31 -7.89 1.97
C LEU A 32 -9.34 -7.34 3.39
N THR A 33 -10.23 -7.86 4.25
CA THR A 33 -10.46 -7.30 5.60
C THR A 33 -10.35 -8.31 6.73
N LYS A 34 -10.42 -9.62 6.45
CA LYS A 34 -10.36 -10.67 7.46
C LYS A 34 -9.13 -11.54 7.26
N PHE A 35 -8.19 -11.42 8.18
CA PHE A 35 -6.89 -12.08 8.12
C PHE A 35 -6.60 -12.84 9.41
N GLU A 36 -6.10 -14.07 9.25
CA GLU A 36 -5.63 -14.91 10.36
C GLU A 36 -4.12 -15.14 10.24
N PRO A 37 -3.37 -15.07 11.34
CA PRO A 37 -1.93 -15.28 11.30
C PRO A 37 -1.59 -16.69 10.81
N LEU A 38 -0.61 -16.79 9.91
CA LEU A 38 -0.10 -18.08 9.47
C LEU A 38 0.65 -18.77 10.61
N PRO A 39 0.37 -20.04 10.92
CA PRO A 39 1.23 -20.81 11.82
C PRO A 39 2.68 -20.84 11.31
N GLY A 40 3.63 -20.61 12.20
CA GLY A 40 5.06 -20.58 11.84
C GLY A 40 5.63 -19.21 11.50
N ASN A 41 4.86 -18.12 11.68
CA ASN A 41 5.43 -16.76 11.65
C ASN A 41 6.55 -16.60 12.70
N PRO A 42 7.58 -15.78 12.42
CA PRO A 42 7.80 -15.03 11.19
C PRO A 42 8.32 -15.89 10.05
N VAL A 43 8.00 -15.52 8.79
CA VAL A 43 8.51 -16.20 7.59
C VAL A 43 9.87 -15.68 7.14
N PHE A 44 10.29 -14.51 7.62
CA PHE A 44 11.62 -13.95 7.38
C PHE A 44 12.04 -13.01 8.50
N THR A 45 13.32 -13.04 8.85
CA THR A 45 13.94 -12.20 9.89
C THR A 45 15.26 -11.62 9.39
N ALA A 46 15.73 -10.56 10.05
CA ALA A 46 17.08 -10.05 9.88
C ALA A 46 18.15 -11.10 10.22
N GLY A 47 19.35 -10.90 9.70
CA GLY A 47 20.52 -11.74 10.00
C GLY A 47 20.99 -11.65 11.46
N GLY A 48 20.63 -10.58 12.18
CA GLY A 48 20.98 -10.37 13.57
C GLY A 48 22.38 -9.82 13.78
N GLU A 49 22.89 -9.95 15.01
CA GLU A 49 24.21 -9.45 15.38
C GLU A 49 25.30 -10.06 14.47
N SER A 50 26.26 -9.25 14.08
CA SER A 50 27.35 -9.57 13.15
C SER A 50 26.97 -9.60 11.67
N HIS A 51 25.73 -9.31 11.30
CA HIS A 51 25.29 -9.14 9.93
C HIS A 51 25.09 -7.66 9.58
N TRP A 52 25.04 -7.36 8.28
CA TRP A 52 24.76 -6.00 7.80
C TRP A 52 23.33 -5.56 8.13
N ASP A 53 22.40 -6.52 8.23
CA ASP A 53 21.02 -6.39 8.61
C ASP A 53 20.80 -6.89 10.03
N VAL A 54 21.37 -6.18 11.02
CA VAL A 54 21.08 -6.47 12.45
C VAL A 54 19.60 -6.43 12.73
N LYS A 55 18.89 -5.49 12.06
CA LYS A 55 17.44 -5.36 12.06
C LYS A 55 16.92 -5.09 10.66
N ILE A 56 15.67 -5.47 10.43
CA ILE A 56 14.87 -5.03 9.29
C ILE A 56 14.15 -3.74 9.69
N ARG A 57 14.17 -2.77 8.80
CA ARG A 57 13.35 -1.57 8.87
C ARG A 57 11.98 -1.87 8.28
N GLU A 58 11.06 -0.94 8.44
CA GLU A 58 9.71 -0.99 7.89
C GLU A 58 9.68 -1.17 6.38
N ARG A 59 8.54 -1.46 5.86
CA ARG A 59 8.13 -1.58 4.48
C ARG A 59 9.21 -1.98 3.46
N GLY A 60 9.31 -3.28 3.22
CA GLY A 60 9.91 -3.81 2.00
C GLY A 60 8.89 -3.92 0.88
N TRP A 61 9.22 -4.69 -0.16
CA TRP A 61 8.33 -4.96 -1.27
C TRP A 61 8.40 -6.42 -1.69
N ILE A 62 7.26 -6.98 -2.05
CA ILE A 62 7.16 -8.36 -2.55
C ILE A 62 6.52 -8.34 -3.94
N LEU A 63 7.18 -8.95 -4.91
CA LEU A 63 6.61 -9.26 -6.22
C LEU A 63 6.52 -10.76 -6.41
N ARG A 64 5.42 -11.20 -6.97
CA ARG A 64 5.23 -12.54 -7.48
C ARG A 64 5.28 -12.50 -9.00
N ASP A 65 6.24 -13.22 -9.60
CA ASP A 65 6.43 -13.35 -11.02
C ASP A 65 6.35 -14.85 -11.40
N GLY A 66 5.17 -15.30 -11.84
CA GLY A 66 4.87 -16.72 -12.02
C GLY A 66 5.01 -17.51 -10.72
N ASP A 67 5.93 -18.48 -10.72
CA ASP A 67 6.24 -19.30 -9.55
C ASP A 67 7.40 -18.76 -8.71
N GLN A 68 7.98 -17.64 -9.12
CA GLN A 68 9.05 -17.00 -8.38
C GLN A 68 8.53 -15.84 -7.56
N TRP A 69 8.90 -15.84 -6.27
CA TRP A 69 8.67 -14.73 -5.36
C TRP A 69 9.96 -13.99 -5.12
N ARG A 70 9.90 -12.68 -5.18
CA ARG A 70 11.01 -11.77 -4.94
C ARG A 70 10.64 -10.78 -3.86
N MET A 71 11.54 -10.59 -2.89
CA MET A 71 11.37 -9.64 -1.81
C MET A 71 12.57 -8.72 -1.73
N TRP A 72 12.30 -7.43 -1.64
CA TRP A 72 13.28 -6.41 -1.28
C TRP A 72 12.95 -5.90 0.10
N TYR A 73 13.96 -5.76 0.95
CA TYR A 73 13.79 -5.33 2.32
C TYR A 73 14.91 -4.39 2.73
N THR A 74 14.61 -3.50 3.67
CA THR A 74 15.60 -2.59 4.24
C THR A 74 16.24 -3.21 5.46
N GLY A 75 17.56 -3.38 5.43
CA GLY A 75 18.36 -3.80 6.57
C GLY A 75 19.26 -2.67 7.08
N TYR A 76 19.59 -2.69 8.37
CA TYR A 76 20.44 -1.69 9.01
C TYR A 76 21.05 -2.23 10.31
N ASP A 77 21.97 -1.47 10.92
CA ASP A 77 22.70 -1.81 12.14
C ASP A 77 21.85 -1.75 13.43
N GLY A 78 20.56 -1.46 13.31
CA GLY A 78 19.65 -1.34 14.45
C GLY A 78 19.64 0.02 15.14
N THR A 79 20.51 0.96 14.73
CA THR A 79 20.55 2.32 15.26
C THR A 79 19.75 3.29 14.39
N ARG A 80 19.19 4.36 14.97
CA ARG A 80 18.42 5.34 14.21
C ARG A 80 19.26 6.03 13.10
N PRO A 81 20.50 6.47 13.34
CA PRO A 81 21.34 7.07 12.30
C PRO A 81 21.99 6.04 11.36
N GLY A 82 21.83 4.73 11.64
CA GLY A 82 22.44 3.67 10.85
C GLY A 82 21.98 3.68 9.40
N GLN A 83 22.93 3.47 8.48
CA GLN A 83 22.69 3.41 7.04
C GLN A 83 21.58 2.38 6.73
N LYS A 84 20.56 2.82 5.99
CA LYS A 84 19.49 1.95 5.47
C LYS A 84 19.93 1.40 4.12
N MET A 85 20.10 0.10 4.05
CA MET A 85 20.63 -0.63 2.90
C MET A 85 19.58 -1.58 2.35
N LEU A 86 19.64 -1.86 1.05
CA LEU A 86 18.67 -2.74 0.40
C LEU A 86 19.16 -4.18 0.38
N GLY A 87 18.35 -5.09 0.90
CA GLY A 87 18.49 -6.53 0.77
C GLY A 87 17.52 -7.13 -0.23
N TYR A 88 17.85 -8.32 -0.70
CA TYR A 88 17.06 -9.09 -1.63
C TYR A 88 16.94 -10.55 -1.17
N ALA A 89 15.74 -11.11 -1.31
CA ALA A 89 15.47 -12.50 -1.01
C ALA A 89 14.51 -13.09 -2.05
N THR A 90 14.60 -14.41 -2.26
CA THR A 90 13.73 -15.16 -3.17
C THR A 90 13.02 -16.30 -2.44
N SER A 91 11.88 -16.72 -2.98
CA SER A 91 11.12 -17.85 -2.48
C SER A 91 10.38 -18.55 -3.63
N ALA A 92 10.08 -19.83 -3.47
CA ALA A 92 9.22 -20.58 -4.40
C ALA A 92 7.73 -20.48 -4.01
N ASP A 93 7.43 -20.17 -2.75
CA ASP A 93 6.06 -20.22 -2.21
C ASP A 93 5.63 -18.93 -1.49
N GLY A 94 6.57 -17.97 -1.32
CA GLY A 94 6.36 -16.74 -0.56
C GLY A 94 6.37 -16.95 0.97
N LEU A 95 6.72 -18.14 1.44
CA LEU A 95 6.76 -18.48 2.87
C LEU A 95 8.17 -18.85 3.35
N VAL A 96 8.91 -19.59 2.55
CA VAL A 96 10.30 -19.95 2.86
C VAL A 96 11.22 -19.09 1.99
N TRP A 97 11.88 -18.12 2.62
CA TRP A 97 12.71 -17.14 1.94
C TRP A 97 14.19 -17.44 2.06
N LYS A 98 14.90 -17.23 0.96
CA LYS A 98 16.36 -17.34 0.91
C LYS A 98 16.96 -15.97 0.60
N ALA A 99 17.69 -15.40 1.55
CA ALA A 99 18.45 -14.17 1.34
C ALA A 99 19.52 -14.39 0.25
N ASP A 100 19.71 -13.38 -0.61
CA ASP A 100 20.73 -13.41 -1.65
C ASP A 100 22.12 -13.25 -1.03
N PRO A 101 23.12 -14.08 -1.42
CA PRO A 101 24.47 -13.98 -0.87
C PRO A 101 25.21 -12.70 -1.20
N ARG A 102 24.72 -11.92 -2.17
CA ARG A 102 25.27 -10.61 -2.54
C ARG A 102 24.80 -9.46 -1.66
N ASN A 103 23.87 -9.72 -0.74
CA ASN A 103 23.33 -8.69 0.14
C ASN A 103 24.39 -7.98 1.00
N PRO A 104 24.21 -6.67 1.26
CA PRO A 104 23.19 -5.82 0.69
C PRO A 104 23.43 -5.52 -0.78
N ILE A 105 22.38 -5.55 -1.61
CA ILE A 105 22.48 -5.25 -3.05
C ILE A 105 22.58 -3.74 -3.35
N ILE A 106 22.22 -2.89 -2.40
CA ILE A 106 22.54 -1.45 -2.39
C ILE A 106 23.11 -1.12 -1.00
N ARG A 107 24.34 -0.59 -0.98
CA ARG A 107 25.07 -0.22 0.24
C ARG A 107 25.42 1.27 0.27
N GLU A 108 25.58 1.89 -0.87
CA GLU A 108 26.25 3.18 -1.04
C GLU A 108 25.37 4.37 -0.66
N HIS A 109 24.09 4.19 -0.60
CA HIS A 109 23.12 5.24 -0.30
C HIS A 109 21.90 4.69 0.42
N TRP A 110 21.18 5.57 1.07
CA TRP A 110 20.01 5.26 1.87
C TRP A 110 18.84 4.81 0.99
N VAL A 111 18.27 3.64 1.30
CA VAL A 111 17.09 3.09 0.64
C VAL A 111 16.19 2.44 1.68
N GLU A 112 15.01 3.04 1.89
CA GLU A 112 13.97 2.44 2.72
C GLU A 112 12.57 2.71 2.12
N ASP A 113 11.55 2.11 2.68
CA ASP A 113 10.15 2.28 2.30
C ASP A 113 9.89 2.11 0.79
N VAL A 114 10.34 0.97 0.27
CA VAL A 114 10.37 0.72 -1.17
C VAL A 114 8.99 0.32 -1.73
N CYS A 115 8.67 0.84 -2.92
CA CYS A 115 7.56 0.42 -3.77
C CYS A 115 8.11 0.13 -5.17
N ILE A 116 7.88 -1.07 -5.70
CA ILE A 116 8.46 -1.49 -6.99
C ILE A 116 7.36 -1.79 -7.99
N ILE A 117 7.36 -1.08 -9.11
CA ILE A 117 6.41 -1.24 -10.21
C ILE A 117 7.12 -1.79 -11.44
N PRO A 118 6.78 -3.01 -11.90
CA PRO A 118 7.24 -3.50 -13.20
C PRO A 118 6.50 -2.78 -14.33
N HIS A 119 7.23 -2.25 -15.29
CA HIS A 119 6.66 -1.65 -16.49
C HIS A 119 7.65 -1.72 -17.66
N ASP A 120 7.21 -2.19 -18.82
CA ASP A 120 7.99 -2.33 -20.05
C ASP A 120 9.38 -2.96 -19.84
N GLY A 121 9.41 -4.12 -19.14
CA GLY A 121 10.64 -4.87 -18.87
C GLY A 121 11.60 -4.21 -17.89
N THR A 122 11.22 -3.08 -17.30
CA THR A 122 12.00 -2.35 -16.30
C THR A 122 11.28 -2.36 -14.95
N LEU A 123 12.03 -2.53 -13.88
CA LEU A 123 11.55 -2.34 -12.52
C LEU A 123 11.84 -0.91 -12.10
N TYR A 124 10.80 -0.19 -11.69
CA TYR A 124 10.88 1.16 -11.14
C TYR A 124 10.69 1.09 -9.64
N MET A 125 11.73 1.45 -8.89
CA MET A 125 11.66 1.52 -7.44
C MET A 125 11.50 2.96 -7.00
N PHE A 126 10.40 3.24 -6.35
CA PHE A 126 10.16 4.45 -5.58
C PHE A 126 10.56 4.13 -4.13
N ALA A 127 11.50 4.84 -3.59
CA ALA A 127 12.05 4.57 -2.28
C ALA A 127 12.26 5.86 -1.50
N GLU A 128 12.20 5.75 -0.18
CA GLU A 128 12.65 6.82 0.67
C GLU A 128 14.18 6.81 0.73
N GLY A 129 14.76 7.99 0.65
CA GLY A 129 16.18 8.23 0.75
C GLY A 129 16.53 9.08 1.97
N GLU A 130 17.75 9.60 1.98
CA GLU A 130 18.20 10.48 3.06
C GLU A 130 17.26 11.67 3.28
N HIS A 131 17.07 12.03 4.54
CA HIS A 131 16.20 13.13 4.97
C HIS A 131 14.73 12.95 4.63
N ASP A 132 14.27 11.70 4.63
CA ASP A 132 12.88 11.31 4.33
C ASP A 132 12.41 11.90 2.99
N ARG A 133 13.23 11.74 1.93
CA ARG A 133 12.94 12.28 0.60
C ARG A 133 12.85 11.19 -0.45
N ALA A 134 11.74 11.15 -1.13
CA ALA A 134 11.46 10.15 -2.17
C ALA A 134 12.44 10.25 -3.35
N GLN A 135 12.90 9.11 -3.82
CA GLN A 135 13.82 8.95 -4.95
C GLN A 135 13.36 7.83 -5.88
N LEU A 136 13.85 7.86 -7.11
CA LEU A 136 13.63 6.85 -8.13
C LEU A 136 14.90 6.08 -8.43
N LEU A 137 14.77 4.75 -8.48
CA LEU A 137 15.80 3.85 -8.98
C LEU A 137 15.18 2.93 -10.05
N THR A 138 16.01 2.43 -10.97
CA THR A 138 15.57 1.50 -12.02
C THR A 138 16.46 0.29 -12.10
N SER A 139 15.90 -0.87 -12.49
CA SER A 139 16.63 -2.12 -12.67
C SER A 139 15.98 -2.96 -13.76
N GLN A 140 16.79 -3.81 -14.43
CA GLN A 140 16.30 -4.80 -15.37
C GLN A 140 16.13 -6.18 -14.70
N ASP A 141 16.88 -6.46 -13.64
CA ASP A 141 16.94 -7.76 -12.97
C ASP A 141 16.46 -7.74 -11.50
N GLY A 142 16.30 -6.54 -10.93
CA GLY A 142 15.92 -6.34 -9.53
C GLY A 142 17.08 -6.47 -8.54
N ILE A 143 18.31 -6.58 -9.04
CA ILE A 143 19.53 -6.74 -8.23
C ILE A 143 20.48 -5.59 -8.48
N ALA A 144 20.80 -5.30 -9.74
CA ALA A 144 21.58 -4.15 -10.14
C ALA A 144 20.65 -2.95 -10.34
N TRP A 145 20.75 -1.96 -9.44
CA TRP A 145 19.90 -0.78 -9.44
C TRP A 145 20.69 0.46 -9.85
N LYS A 146 20.11 1.23 -10.75
CA LYS A 146 20.61 2.55 -11.13
C LYS A 146 19.78 3.61 -10.44
N ARG A 147 20.41 4.43 -9.62
CA ARG A 147 19.77 5.61 -9.02
C ARG A 147 19.55 6.67 -10.10
N ILE A 148 18.31 7.09 -10.28
CA ILE A 148 17.94 8.18 -11.19
C ILE A 148 18.04 9.52 -10.46
N GLY A 149 17.53 9.59 -9.24
CA GLY A 149 17.63 10.77 -8.40
C GLY A 149 16.42 10.98 -7.52
N ARG A 150 16.40 12.11 -6.82
CA ARG A 150 15.26 12.58 -6.04
C ARG A 150 14.08 12.88 -6.98
N LEU A 151 12.86 12.56 -6.56
CA LEU A 151 11.65 12.92 -7.30
C LEU A 151 11.44 14.44 -7.28
N ASP A 152 11.05 15.01 -8.42
CA ASP A 152 10.61 16.40 -8.53
C ASP A 152 9.08 16.45 -8.36
N VAL A 153 8.65 16.75 -7.14
CA VAL A 153 7.22 16.89 -6.80
C VAL A 153 6.87 18.36 -6.69
N ARG A 154 5.77 18.74 -7.31
CA ARG A 154 5.32 20.13 -7.40
C ARG A 154 3.87 20.29 -7.00
N LEU A 155 3.54 21.49 -6.56
CA LEU A 155 2.17 21.93 -6.32
C LEU A 155 1.34 21.89 -7.62
N LYS A 156 0.04 21.95 -7.50
CA LYS A 156 -0.90 21.94 -8.63
C LYS A 156 -0.65 23.06 -9.62
N ASN A 157 -0.12 24.21 -9.19
CA ASN A 157 0.24 25.34 -10.04
C ASN A 157 1.62 25.18 -10.73
N GLY A 158 2.36 24.11 -10.43
CA GLY A 158 3.69 23.84 -10.97
C GLY A 158 4.87 24.37 -10.16
N ASP A 159 4.62 25.11 -9.08
CA ASP A 159 5.69 25.54 -8.16
C ASP A 159 6.24 24.36 -7.38
N PRO A 160 7.51 24.36 -6.96
CA PRO A 160 8.05 23.34 -6.06
C PRO A 160 7.23 23.23 -4.78
N ILE A 161 7.06 22.00 -4.26
CA ILE A 161 6.53 21.85 -2.91
C ILE A 161 7.47 22.50 -1.89
N GLU A 162 6.93 22.89 -0.74
CA GLU A 162 7.72 23.42 0.36
C GLU A 162 8.86 22.46 0.72
N ASP A 163 10.06 23.00 1.01
CA ASP A 163 11.21 22.19 1.38
C ASP A 163 10.93 21.42 2.69
N GLY A 164 11.43 20.20 2.77
CA GLY A 164 11.21 19.32 3.89
C GLY A 164 11.04 17.85 3.48
N PRO A 165 10.61 16.98 4.42
CA PRO A 165 10.37 15.58 4.11
C PRO A 165 9.19 15.38 3.16
N PHE A 166 9.30 14.41 2.28
CA PHE A 166 8.23 13.82 1.51
C PHE A 166 8.61 12.36 1.22
N GLY A 167 8.22 11.50 2.13
CA GLY A 167 8.69 10.11 2.23
C GLY A 167 7.61 9.09 1.89
N THR A 168 7.91 7.87 2.24
CA THR A 168 7.05 6.69 2.10
C THR A 168 6.35 6.62 0.73
N PRO A 169 7.12 6.74 -0.41
CA PRO A 169 6.52 6.86 -1.73
C PRO A 169 5.84 5.55 -2.15
N THR A 170 4.61 5.63 -2.61
CA THR A 170 3.85 4.53 -3.19
C THR A 170 3.38 4.90 -4.59
N ALA A 171 3.64 4.05 -5.57
CA ALA A 171 3.30 4.34 -6.95
C ALA A 171 2.21 3.38 -7.47
N TRP A 172 1.40 3.89 -8.40
CA TRP A 172 0.45 3.14 -9.21
C TRP A 172 0.51 3.63 -10.65
N PHE A 173 0.75 2.71 -11.59
CA PHE A 173 0.76 3.04 -13.02
C PHE A 173 -0.49 2.51 -13.70
N GLU A 174 -1.23 3.39 -14.36
CA GLU A 174 -2.42 3.03 -15.12
C GLU A 174 -2.69 4.07 -16.22
N GLY A 175 -3.12 3.61 -17.40
CA GLY A 175 -3.51 4.50 -18.50
C GLY A 175 -2.41 5.46 -18.96
N GLY A 176 -1.13 5.08 -18.84
CA GLY A 176 0.00 5.94 -19.20
C GLY A 176 0.34 7.01 -18.17
N ILE A 177 -0.25 6.94 -16.97
CA ILE A 177 -0.04 7.90 -15.89
C ILE A 177 0.57 7.21 -14.69
N TRP A 178 1.66 7.76 -14.18
CA TRP A 178 2.23 7.43 -12.89
C TRP A 178 1.53 8.23 -11.81
N ASN A 179 0.87 7.57 -10.88
CA ASN A 179 0.28 8.15 -9.69
C ASN A 179 1.25 7.90 -8.54
N LEU A 180 1.75 8.95 -7.93
CA LEU A 180 2.66 8.92 -6.79
C LEU A 180 1.89 9.38 -5.55
N PHE A 181 1.78 8.50 -4.58
CA PHE A 181 1.34 8.83 -3.23
C PHE A 181 2.57 9.04 -2.36
N TYR A 182 2.58 10.10 -1.58
CA TYR A 182 3.68 10.45 -0.68
C TYR A 182 3.12 11.10 0.60
N GLU A 183 3.85 10.98 1.68
CA GLU A 183 3.50 11.60 2.93
C GLU A 183 4.38 12.82 3.23
N ARG A 184 3.99 13.65 4.19
CA ARG A 184 4.78 14.77 4.70
C ARG A 184 4.79 14.76 6.22
N GLY A 185 5.80 14.10 6.81
CA GLY A 185 5.93 13.90 8.25
C GLY A 185 4.77 13.09 8.84
N ASP A 186 4.29 12.10 8.07
CA ASP A 186 3.17 11.21 8.40
C ASP A 186 1.82 11.93 8.69
N LYS A 187 1.69 13.20 8.29
CA LYS A 187 0.50 14.02 8.59
C LYS A 187 -0.59 13.95 7.53
N GLY A 188 -0.42 13.14 6.54
CA GLY A 188 -1.36 12.96 5.45
C GLY A 188 -0.69 12.31 4.25
N ILE A 189 -1.50 11.91 3.28
CA ILE A 189 -1.06 11.31 2.03
C ILE A 189 -1.52 12.20 0.89
N TRP A 190 -0.57 12.69 0.09
CA TRP A 190 -0.79 13.49 -1.11
C TRP A 190 -0.72 12.63 -2.35
N LEU A 191 -1.34 13.07 -3.43
CA LEU A 191 -1.28 12.44 -4.74
C LEU A 191 -0.72 13.41 -5.78
N ALA A 192 0.37 13.03 -6.42
CA ALA A 192 0.92 13.71 -7.59
C ALA A 192 0.94 12.78 -8.81
N ARG A 193 0.90 13.33 -10.00
CA ARG A 193 0.86 12.59 -11.27
C ARG A 193 1.99 12.99 -12.19
N SER A 194 2.53 12.01 -12.93
CA SER A 194 3.52 12.22 -13.98
C SER A 194 3.23 11.34 -15.19
N LYS A 195 3.64 11.79 -16.38
CA LYS A 195 3.63 10.96 -17.61
C LYS A 195 4.99 10.40 -17.96
N ASP A 196 6.04 11.00 -17.46
CA ASP A 196 7.43 10.76 -17.89
C ASP A 196 8.41 10.46 -16.75
N LEU A 197 7.92 10.42 -15.50
CA LEU A 197 8.72 10.24 -14.29
C LEU A 197 9.71 11.40 -13.99
N GLN A 198 9.69 12.49 -14.73
CA GLN A 198 10.58 13.63 -14.51
C GLN A 198 10.00 14.61 -13.50
N THR A 199 8.73 14.96 -13.69
CA THR A 199 8.03 15.89 -12.79
C THR A 199 6.69 15.31 -12.41
N PHE A 200 6.39 15.32 -11.12
CA PHE A 200 5.13 14.91 -10.53
C PHE A 200 4.36 16.15 -10.06
N ILE A 201 3.18 16.38 -10.63
CA ILE A 201 2.33 17.52 -10.29
C ILE A 201 1.20 17.06 -9.37
N ASN A 202 1.00 17.72 -8.25
CA ASN A 202 -0.10 17.45 -7.34
C ASN A 202 -1.44 17.54 -8.05
N VAL A 203 -2.34 16.59 -7.81
CA VAL A 203 -3.73 16.68 -8.31
C VAL A 203 -4.52 17.73 -7.53
N GLN A 204 -4.18 17.92 -6.27
CA GLN A 204 -4.63 18.96 -5.33
C GLN A 204 -3.52 19.17 -4.30
N ASP A 205 -3.50 20.34 -3.66
CA ASP A 205 -2.45 20.68 -2.70
C ASP A 205 -2.79 20.25 -1.27
N GLU A 206 -4.03 19.82 -1.04
CA GLU A 206 -4.47 19.16 0.18
C GLU A 206 -4.23 17.64 0.09
N PRO A 207 -4.02 16.95 1.22
CA PRO A 207 -3.88 15.50 1.23
C PRO A 207 -5.16 14.80 0.75
N VAL A 208 -5.01 13.68 0.06
CA VAL A 208 -6.13 12.80 -0.37
C VAL A 208 -6.57 11.85 0.74
N ILE A 209 -5.71 11.56 1.72
CA ILE A 209 -6.06 10.85 2.96
C ILE A 209 -5.42 11.59 4.13
N VAL A 210 -6.19 11.81 5.19
CA VAL A 210 -5.72 12.45 6.43
C VAL A 210 -5.70 11.45 7.58
N PRO A 211 -4.89 11.66 8.64
CA PRO A 211 -4.96 10.88 9.86
C PRO A 211 -6.34 10.96 10.51
N GLY A 212 -6.65 9.98 11.37
CA GLY A 212 -7.91 9.91 12.10
C GLY A 212 -9.14 9.67 11.20
N PRO A 213 -10.34 9.63 11.78
CA PRO A 213 -10.61 9.76 13.22
C PRO A 213 -10.36 8.48 14.02
N ASP A 214 -9.93 7.40 13.37
CA ASP A 214 -9.71 6.10 14.02
C ASP A 214 -8.51 6.13 14.96
N GLU A 215 -8.58 5.36 16.05
CA GLU A 215 -7.51 5.31 17.05
C GLU A 215 -6.17 4.85 16.46
N PHE A 216 -6.20 3.92 15.50
CA PHE A 216 -4.96 3.31 14.97
C PHE A 216 -4.12 4.28 14.12
N ASP A 217 -4.72 5.30 13.51
CA ASP A 217 -4.06 6.28 12.65
C ASP A 217 -4.35 7.72 13.09
N HIS A 218 -4.61 7.92 14.38
CA HIS A 218 -5.04 9.20 14.94
C HIS A 218 -4.07 10.35 14.65
N ASP A 219 -2.76 10.10 14.73
CA ASP A 219 -1.73 11.14 14.59
C ASP A 219 -0.88 11.02 13.33
N LEU A 220 -0.68 9.80 12.84
CA LEU A 220 0.28 9.49 11.78
C LEU A 220 -0.34 8.52 10.78
N ILE A 221 -0.11 8.78 9.49
CA ILE A 221 -0.59 7.92 8.40
C ILE A 221 0.36 7.96 7.22
N ALA A 222 0.60 6.79 6.60
CA ALA A 222 1.26 6.68 5.32
C ALA A 222 0.67 5.52 4.49
N MET A 223 0.94 5.51 3.17
CA MET A 223 0.43 4.50 2.25
C MET A 223 1.53 3.51 1.91
N ASN A 224 1.22 2.20 1.97
CA ASN A 224 2.16 1.14 1.64
C ASN A 224 2.00 0.61 0.22
N GLN A 225 0.76 0.46 -0.23
CA GLN A 225 0.45 -0.19 -1.49
C GLN A 225 -0.89 0.29 -2.03
N VAL A 226 -1.02 0.34 -3.36
CA VAL A 226 -2.31 0.39 -4.06
C VAL A 226 -2.49 -0.91 -4.82
N ILE A 227 -3.66 -1.51 -4.72
CA ILE A 227 -4.12 -2.63 -5.57
C ILE A 227 -5.44 -2.26 -6.24
N LYS A 228 -5.72 -2.88 -7.39
CA LYS A 228 -7.04 -2.81 -8.03
C LYS A 228 -7.71 -4.16 -7.91
N TYR A 229 -8.93 -4.17 -7.40
CA TYR A 229 -9.74 -5.37 -7.20
C TYR A 229 -11.22 -5.05 -7.38
N ASN A 230 -11.95 -5.84 -8.16
CA ASN A 230 -13.38 -5.63 -8.48
C ASN A 230 -13.68 -4.17 -8.89
N ASP A 231 -12.90 -3.66 -9.86
CA ASP A 231 -13.02 -2.29 -10.40
C ASP A 231 -12.90 -1.15 -9.39
N ARG A 232 -12.36 -1.44 -8.20
CA ARG A 232 -12.04 -0.44 -7.16
C ARG A 232 -10.56 -0.47 -6.83
N TYR A 233 -10.05 0.67 -6.39
CA TYR A 233 -8.71 0.78 -5.82
C TYR A 233 -8.77 0.56 -4.31
N TYR A 234 -7.80 -0.14 -3.79
CA TYR A 234 -7.60 -0.33 -2.36
C TYR A 234 -6.20 0.12 -2.00
N ALA A 235 -6.12 0.99 -1.00
CA ALA A 235 -4.87 1.41 -0.40
C ALA A 235 -4.64 0.63 0.89
N VAL A 236 -3.51 -0.06 0.96
CA VAL A 236 -2.99 -0.54 2.24
C VAL A 236 -2.26 0.62 2.88
N ILE A 237 -2.72 1.03 4.03
CA ILE A 237 -2.17 2.15 4.80
C ILE A 237 -1.57 1.64 6.11
N HIS A 238 -0.66 2.37 6.69
CA HIS A 238 -0.29 2.19 8.08
C HIS A 238 -0.48 3.48 8.85
N GLY A 239 -0.74 3.35 10.12
CA GLY A 239 -0.96 4.49 10.97
C GLY A 239 -0.53 4.22 12.40
N SER A 240 -0.43 5.27 13.18
CA SER A 240 -0.07 5.22 14.58
C SER A 240 -0.74 6.33 15.35
N GLN A 241 -0.94 6.05 16.62
CA GLN A 241 -1.24 7.06 17.64
C GLN A 241 0.03 7.34 18.44
N LYS A 242 0.34 8.61 18.64
CA LYS A 242 1.44 9.01 19.53
C LYS A 242 1.10 8.63 20.96
N PRO A 243 1.99 7.94 21.67
CA PRO A 243 1.73 7.60 23.06
C PRO A 243 1.66 8.87 23.91
N ALA A 244 0.81 8.85 24.93
CA ALA A 244 0.71 9.96 25.91
C ALA A 244 2.03 10.18 26.67
N ASP A 245 2.78 9.10 26.91
CA ASP A 245 4.13 9.14 27.48
C ASP A 245 5.18 9.09 26.36
N PRO A 246 5.96 10.17 26.14
CA PRO A 246 7.00 10.21 25.11
C PRO A 246 8.12 9.18 25.26
N ALA A 247 8.26 8.54 26.42
CA ALA A 247 9.21 7.48 26.66
C ALA A 247 8.76 6.13 26.04
N GLN A 248 7.49 6.00 25.72
CA GLN A 248 6.93 4.82 25.06
C GLN A 248 7.08 4.91 23.54
N SER A 249 7.30 3.77 22.90
CA SER A 249 7.28 3.67 21.44
C SER A 249 5.85 3.66 20.92
N SER A 250 5.61 4.36 19.81
CA SER A 250 4.35 4.26 19.08
C SER A 250 4.11 2.83 18.62
N LEU A 251 2.87 2.39 18.71
CA LEU A 251 2.41 1.15 18.06
C LEU A 251 1.87 1.50 16.69
N TRP A 252 2.24 0.70 15.71
CA TRP A 252 1.85 0.88 14.33
C TRP A 252 0.94 -0.26 13.87
N ALA A 253 -0.07 0.04 13.11
CA ALA A 253 -1.00 -0.94 12.59
C ALA A 253 -1.26 -0.74 11.10
N THR A 254 -1.68 -1.83 10.44
CA THR A 254 -2.08 -1.83 9.03
C THR A 254 -3.58 -1.64 8.91
N GLY A 255 -3.97 -0.70 8.06
CA GLY A 255 -5.35 -0.44 7.69
C GLY A 255 -5.60 -0.56 6.20
N LEU A 256 -6.86 -0.39 5.82
CA LEU A 256 -7.34 -0.42 4.43
C LEU A 256 -8.20 0.80 4.14
N ALA A 257 -8.09 1.34 2.94
CA ALA A 257 -9.01 2.32 2.40
C ALA A 257 -9.38 1.95 0.96
N THR A 258 -10.53 2.42 0.46
CA THR A 258 -10.98 2.19 -0.92
C THR A 258 -11.32 3.48 -1.64
N SER A 259 -11.15 3.48 -2.97
CA SER A 259 -11.46 4.59 -3.87
C SER A 259 -11.93 4.07 -5.22
N THR A 260 -12.63 4.90 -5.98
CA THR A 260 -12.97 4.66 -7.39
C THR A 260 -12.15 5.52 -8.35
N ASP A 261 -11.39 6.51 -7.86
CA ASP A 261 -10.71 7.53 -8.67
C ASP A 261 -9.29 7.89 -8.21
N LEU A 262 -8.79 7.24 -7.14
CA LEU A 262 -7.50 7.49 -6.49
C LEU A 262 -7.43 8.82 -5.71
N ILE A 263 -8.47 9.62 -5.70
CA ILE A 263 -8.53 10.94 -5.04
C ILE A 263 -9.40 10.89 -3.80
N HIS A 264 -10.62 10.35 -3.95
CA HIS A 264 -11.59 10.26 -2.87
C HIS A 264 -11.52 8.88 -2.22
N TRP A 265 -11.01 8.84 -1.00
CA TRP A 265 -10.79 7.60 -0.26
C TRP A 265 -11.74 7.47 0.93
N VAL A 266 -12.22 6.25 1.13
CA VAL A 266 -13.02 5.87 2.31
C VAL A 266 -12.23 4.82 3.07
N LYS A 267 -11.91 5.08 4.34
CA LYS A 267 -11.24 4.12 5.22
C LYS A 267 -12.19 2.99 5.60
N TYR A 268 -11.66 1.77 5.75
CA TYR A 268 -12.45 0.63 6.21
C TYR A 268 -12.91 0.87 7.65
N PRO A 269 -14.24 0.81 7.94
CA PRO A 269 -14.75 1.09 9.30
C PRO A 269 -14.28 0.09 10.36
N GLY A 270 -13.76 -1.07 9.95
CA GLY A 270 -13.23 -2.09 10.84
C GLY A 270 -11.69 -2.07 10.97
N ASN A 271 -11.04 -0.96 10.55
CA ASN A 271 -9.59 -0.80 10.78
C ASN A 271 -9.25 -0.84 12.28
N PRO A 272 -8.03 -1.26 12.64
CA PRO A 272 -6.98 -1.83 11.77
C PRO A 272 -7.27 -3.29 11.39
N LEU A 273 -6.62 -3.78 10.31
CA LEU A 273 -6.77 -5.16 9.82
C LEU A 273 -6.28 -6.22 10.83
N ARG A 274 -5.37 -5.84 11.71
CA ARG A 274 -4.88 -6.63 12.84
C ARG A 274 -4.86 -5.76 14.11
N PRO A 275 -5.08 -6.32 15.30
CA PRO A 275 -5.06 -5.54 16.53
C PRO A 275 -3.80 -4.68 16.68
N ILE A 276 -3.94 -3.42 17.04
CA ILE A 276 -2.80 -2.49 17.19
C ILE A 276 -1.75 -3.00 18.18
N THR A 277 -2.17 -3.78 19.18
CA THR A 277 -1.28 -4.41 20.17
C THR A 277 -0.30 -5.41 19.57
N GLU A 278 -0.56 -5.92 18.35
CA GLU A 278 0.37 -6.80 17.65
C GLU A 278 1.53 -6.02 17.02
N ASN A 279 1.43 -4.70 16.91
CA ASN A 279 2.41 -3.81 16.27
C ASN A 279 2.79 -4.31 14.85
N LYS A 280 1.77 -4.52 14.00
CA LYS A 280 1.90 -5.04 12.64
C LYS A 280 1.57 -3.96 11.63
N SER A 281 2.59 -3.31 11.12
CA SER A 281 2.49 -2.29 10.09
C SER A 281 3.12 -2.71 8.77
N SER A 282 3.21 -1.77 7.84
CA SER A 282 3.89 -1.94 6.55
C SER A 282 3.34 -3.12 5.76
N GLY A 283 2.00 -3.17 5.68
CA GLY A 283 1.26 -4.27 5.06
C GLY A 283 1.36 -4.27 3.53
N LEU A 284 1.44 -5.47 2.95
CA LEU A 284 1.32 -5.73 1.51
C LEU A 284 0.29 -6.83 1.28
N LEU A 285 -0.64 -6.61 0.37
CA LEU A 285 -1.63 -7.60 -0.07
C LEU A 285 -1.17 -8.26 -1.37
N ILE A 286 -0.94 -9.57 -1.33
CA ILE A 286 -0.53 -10.34 -2.50
C ILE A 286 -1.58 -11.41 -2.80
N PRO A 287 -2.17 -11.46 -4.00
CA PRO A 287 -3.14 -12.47 -4.39
C PRO A 287 -2.45 -13.84 -4.57
N VAL A 288 -3.03 -14.88 -3.95
CA VAL A 288 -2.55 -16.26 -4.04
C VAL A 288 -3.72 -17.22 -4.16
N GLY A 289 -3.97 -17.75 -5.35
CA GLY A 289 -5.14 -18.58 -5.62
C GLY A 289 -6.44 -17.82 -5.35
N ASP A 290 -7.29 -18.37 -4.50
CA ASP A 290 -8.58 -17.82 -4.11
C ASP A 290 -8.52 -16.89 -2.87
N ARG A 291 -7.33 -16.46 -2.45
CA ARG A 291 -7.13 -15.65 -1.24
C ARG A 291 -6.13 -14.52 -1.49
N PHE A 292 -6.10 -13.58 -0.55
CA PHE A 292 -4.97 -12.68 -0.37
C PHE A 292 -4.12 -13.14 0.82
N ARG A 293 -2.81 -12.92 0.71
CA ARG A 293 -1.90 -12.93 1.85
C ARG A 293 -1.59 -11.49 2.22
N LEU A 294 -1.76 -11.16 3.49
CA LEU A 294 -1.27 -9.91 4.06
C LEU A 294 0.10 -10.18 4.65
N TYR A 295 1.13 -9.60 4.06
CA TYR A 295 2.48 -9.56 4.63
C TYR A 295 2.59 -8.29 5.45
N THR A 296 3.14 -8.39 6.67
CA THR A 296 3.49 -7.24 7.51
C THR A 296 4.99 -7.25 7.74
N MET A 297 5.65 -6.11 7.50
CA MET A 297 7.11 -6.03 7.41
C MET A 297 7.69 -5.02 8.43
N HIS A 298 7.27 -5.12 9.68
CA HIS A 298 7.76 -4.27 10.78
C HIS A 298 8.71 -5.05 11.68
N GLY A 299 10.02 -4.90 11.45
CA GLY A 299 11.10 -5.59 12.19
C GLY A 299 11.32 -7.06 11.80
N LYS A 300 10.33 -7.70 11.22
CA LYS A 300 10.31 -9.07 10.67
C LYS A 300 9.16 -9.19 9.70
N VAL A 301 9.16 -10.23 8.89
CA VAL A 301 8.09 -10.49 7.93
C VAL A 301 7.16 -11.56 8.49
N ASP A 302 5.93 -11.17 8.75
CA ASP A 302 4.84 -12.09 9.12
C ASP A 302 3.82 -12.19 7.98
N VAL A 303 3.12 -13.33 7.90
CA VAL A 303 2.07 -13.59 6.91
C VAL A 303 0.75 -13.87 7.61
N HIS A 304 -0.32 -13.28 7.05
CA HIS A 304 -1.68 -13.53 7.49
C HIS A 304 -2.51 -13.97 6.28
N LEU A 305 -3.30 -15.02 6.45
CA LEU A 305 -4.14 -15.57 5.39
C LEU A 305 -5.49 -14.83 5.37
N GLY A 306 -5.86 -14.29 4.23
CA GLY A 306 -7.17 -13.71 3.99
C GLY A 306 -8.28 -14.76 3.96
N ALA A 307 -9.52 -14.34 4.18
CA ALA A 307 -10.69 -15.17 3.91
C ALA A 307 -10.68 -15.62 2.44
N GLN A 308 -11.33 -16.73 2.12
CA GLN A 308 -11.56 -17.15 0.74
C GLN A 308 -12.43 -16.13 0.03
N ARG A 309 -12.16 -15.91 -1.24
CA ARG A 309 -13.04 -15.13 -2.12
C ARG A 309 -14.39 -15.82 -2.18
N ALA A 310 -15.45 -15.04 -2.16
CA ALA A 310 -16.77 -15.55 -2.48
C ALA A 310 -16.80 -15.87 -3.98
N ASP A 311 -17.37 -17.02 -4.34
CA ASP A 311 -17.61 -17.45 -5.72
C ASP A 311 -18.62 -16.52 -6.41
#